data_cf5d2638fc74a4e84598152d2cb6bc3b
#
_entry.id   cf5d2638fc74a4e84598152d2cb6bc3b
#
_cell.length_a   1.000
_cell.length_b   1.000
_cell.length_c   1.000
_cell.angle_alpha   90.00
_cell.angle_beta   90.00
_cell.angle_gamma   90.00
#
_symmetry.space_group_name_H-M   'P 1'
#
loop_
_entity.id
_entity.type
_entity.pdbx_description
1 polymer ?
#
loop_
_entity_poly.entity_id
_entity_poly.type
_entity_poly.pdbx_seq_one_letter_code
_entity_poly.pdbx_strand_id
1 'polypeptide(L)'
;MITLNKNGDEVVCIENFLSNKECLKWIKKIPHLGPGLIAWKHRAKDITNSPLVKKVQDCIKKYLKKDLKINDAQAVTWNEESFSALHTHAQGGRDNTKYNSILYLNDNFEGGEFITQGEIRMKPKRGMLTIFDGRKMYHGVSPVIKGSRFALNFWWKK
;
A
#
# COMPACT_ATOMS: atom_id res chain seq x y z
N MET A 1 -7.19 7.71 13.64
CA MET A 1 -5.78 7.31 13.40
C MET A 1 -5.37 6.31 14.47
N ILE A 2 -4.82 5.21 14.08
CA ILE A 2 -4.33 4.14 14.96
C ILE A 2 -2.86 3.89 14.59
N THR A 3 -1.99 3.72 15.57
CA THR A 3 -0.61 3.30 15.34
C THR A 3 -0.43 1.89 15.87
N LEU A 4 -0.01 0.97 15.00
CA LEU A 4 0.36 -0.39 15.35
C LEU A 4 1.86 -0.41 15.62
N ASN A 5 2.26 -0.88 16.81
CA ASN A 5 3.65 -1.03 17.20
C ASN A 5 3.88 -2.47 17.68
N LYS A 6 4.86 -3.13 17.12
CA LYS A 6 5.25 -4.47 17.55
C LYS A 6 6.72 -4.75 17.19
N ASN A 7 7.51 -5.17 18.17
CA ASN A 7 8.91 -5.58 17.98
C ASN A 7 9.77 -4.58 17.19
N GLY A 8 9.55 -3.27 17.41
CA GLY A 8 10.27 -2.19 16.72
C GLY A 8 9.68 -1.77 15.37
N ASP A 9 8.72 -2.50 14.85
CA ASP A 9 7.96 -2.06 13.66
C ASP A 9 6.83 -1.10 14.04
N GLU A 10 6.62 -0.08 13.22
CA GLU A 10 5.56 0.92 13.40
C GLU A 10 4.78 1.14 12.09
N VAL A 11 3.46 1.03 12.16
CA VAL A 11 2.56 1.30 11.05
C VAL A 11 1.45 2.26 11.49
N VAL A 12 1.37 3.42 10.85
CA VAL A 12 0.27 4.37 11.06
C VAL A 12 -0.89 4.02 10.14
N CYS A 13 -2.08 3.84 10.72
CA CYS A 13 -3.31 3.52 9.99
C CYS A 13 -4.32 4.65 10.12
N ILE A 14 -4.86 5.12 9.02
CA ILE A 14 -5.87 6.17 8.94
C ILE A 14 -7.10 5.59 8.25
N GLU A 15 -8.13 5.28 9.02
CA GLU A 15 -9.39 4.75 8.51
C GLU A 15 -10.20 5.84 7.79
N ASN A 16 -11.03 5.44 6.84
CA ASN A 16 -11.92 6.32 6.08
C ASN A 16 -11.20 7.49 5.37
N PHE A 17 -9.95 7.27 4.94
CA PHE A 17 -9.21 8.26 4.14
C PHE A 17 -9.86 8.51 2.78
N LEU A 18 -10.40 7.46 2.15
CA LEU A 18 -11.31 7.53 1.01
C LEU A 18 -12.69 6.98 1.38
N SER A 19 -13.73 7.61 0.84
CA SER A 19 -15.09 7.09 0.90
C SER A 19 -15.25 5.84 0.03
N ASN A 20 -16.29 5.04 0.30
CA ASN A 20 -16.64 3.88 -0.53
C ASN A 20 -16.83 4.26 -2.01
N LYS A 21 -17.46 5.40 -2.29
CA LYS A 21 -17.68 5.91 -3.64
C LYS A 21 -16.35 6.21 -4.37
N GLU A 22 -15.41 6.82 -3.68
CA GLU A 22 -14.06 7.09 -4.23
C GLU A 22 -13.30 5.78 -4.48
N CYS A 23 -13.34 4.83 -3.55
CA CYS A 23 -12.73 3.51 -3.72
C CYS A 23 -13.27 2.79 -4.96
N LEU A 24 -14.59 2.75 -5.14
CA LEU A 24 -15.23 2.13 -6.31
C LEU A 24 -14.83 2.82 -7.63
N LYS A 25 -14.70 4.14 -7.65
CA LYS A 25 -14.22 4.87 -8.83
C LYS A 25 -12.79 4.48 -9.20
N TRP A 26 -11.93 4.27 -8.21
CA TRP A 26 -10.57 3.82 -8.44
C TRP A 26 -10.50 2.38 -8.94
N ILE A 27 -11.24 1.46 -8.33
CA ILE A 27 -11.28 0.04 -8.74
C ILE A 27 -11.63 -0.10 -10.23
N LYS A 28 -12.58 0.69 -10.74
CA LYS A 28 -12.96 0.69 -12.16
C LYS A 28 -11.82 1.08 -13.12
N LYS A 29 -10.79 1.75 -12.65
CA LYS A 29 -9.64 2.21 -13.45
C LYS A 29 -8.44 1.26 -13.39
N ILE A 30 -8.49 0.22 -12.57
CA ILE A 30 -7.39 -0.72 -12.34
C ILE A 30 -7.66 -2.00 -13.15
N PRO A 31 -6.63 -2.65 -13.73
CA PRO A 31 -6.80 -3.92 -14.41
C PRO A 31 -7.40 -4.98 -13.48
N HIS A 32 -8.44 -5.66 -13.93
CA HIS A 32 -9.04 -6.80 -13.25
C HIS A 32 -8.39 -8.08 -13.81
N LEU A 33 -7.64 -8.77 -12.99
CA LEU A 33 -6.86 -9.94 -13.38
C LEU A 33 -7.47 -11.21 -12.78
N GLY A 34 -7.36 -12.32 -13.52
CA GLY A 34 -7.73 -13.63 -13.03
C GLY A 34 -6.72 -14.19 -12.01
N PRO A 35 -6.96 -15.41 -11.48
CA PRO A 35 -6.03 -16.11 -10.59
C PRO A 35 -4.65 -16.32 -11.20
N GLY A 36 -3.65 -16.58 -10.36
CA GLY A 36 -2.29 -16.90 -10.72
C GLY A 36 -1.29 -15.78 -10.48
N LEU A 37 -0.01 -16.14 -10.50
CA LEU A 37 1.10 -15.20 -10.34
C LEU A 37 1.34 -14.44 -11.64
N ILE A 38 1.10 -13.13 -11.62
CA ILE A 38 1.27 -12.25 -12.78
C ILE A 38 2.36 -11.24 -12.47
N ALA A 39 3.25 -11.02 -13.45
CA ALA A 39 4.35 -10.06 -13.29
C ALA A 39 3.83 -8.66 -12.94
N TRP A 40 4.55 -7.95 -12.06
CA TRP A 40 4.16 -6.65 -11.54
C TRP A 40 3.76 -5.65 -12.63
N LYS A 41 4.53 -5.59 -13.73
CA LYS A 41 4.29 -4.69 -14.86
C LYS A 41 2.90 -4.81 -15.49
N HIS A 42 2.26 -5.98 -15.38
CA HIS A 42 0.93 -6.23 -15.95
C HIS A 42 -0.21 -5.96 -14.97
N ARG A 43 0.10 -5.90 -13.68
CA ARG A 43 -0.88 -5.65 -12.62
C ARG A 43 -0.79 -4.26 -11.98
N ALA A 44 0.18 -3.45 -12.40
CA ALA A 44 0.41 -2.10 -11.90
C ALA A 44 0.17 -1.04 -12.98
N LYS A 45 -0.46 0.06 -12.59
CA LYS A 45 -0.69 1.24 -13.41
C LYS A 45 -0.10 2.46 -12.72
N ASP A 46 0.73 3.24 -13.42
CA ASP A 46 1.28 4.50 -12.91
C ASP A 46 0.16 5.51 -12.61
N ILE A 47 0.20 6.08 -11.41
CA ILE A 47 -0.69 7.14 -10.94
C ILE A 47 0.06 8.31 -10.31
N THR A 48 1.36 8.43 -10.57
CA THR A 48 2.24 9.44 -9.97
C THR A 48 1.72 10.88 -10.18
N ASN A 49 1.08 11.14 -11.31
CA ASN A 49 0.49 12.45 -11.62
C ASN A 49 -0.97 12.62 -11.14
N SER A 50 -1.50 11.70 -10.35
CA SER A 50 -2.86 11.80 -9.83
C SER A 50 -2.98 12.89 -8.75
N PRO A 51 -4.08 13.68 -8.73
CA PRO A 51 -4.38 14.60 -7.62
C PRO A 51 -4.41 13.94 -6.25
N LEU A 52 -4.65 12.63 -6.17
CA LEU A 52 -4.63 11.85 -4.94
C LEU A 52 -3.26 11.84 -4.28
N VAL A 53 -2.16 11.90 -5.04
CA VAL A 53 -0.80 12.01 -4.53
C VAL A 53 -0.67 13.20 -3.57
N LYS A 54 -1.19 14.36 -3.97
CA LYS A 54 -1.16 15.56 -3.11
C LYS A 54 -1.99 15.36 -1.84
N LYS A 55 -3.17 14.76 -1.92
CA LYS A 55 -4.02 14.45 -0.76
C LYS A 55 -3.29 13.55 0.25
N VAL A 56 -2.59 12.52 -0.23
CA VAL A 56 -1.80 11.61 0.63
C VAL A 56 -0.58 12.34 1.21
N GLN A 57 0.12 13.15 0.43
CA GLN A 57 1.26 13.95 0.88
C GLN A 57 0.89 14.90 2.03
N ASP A 58 -0.23 15.61 1.89
CA ASP A 58 -0.72 16.53 2.93
C ASP A 58 -1.10 15.78 4.20
N CYS A 59 -1.66 14.58 4.07
CA CYS A 59 -1.94 13.69 5.18
C CYS A 59 -0.65 13.27 5.92
N ILE A 60 0.37 12.85 5.20
CA ILE A 60 1.68 12.51 5.76
C ILE A 60 2.28 13.70 6.51
N LYS A 61 2.26 14.89 5.89
CA LYS A 61 2.77 16.12 6.50
C LYS A 61 2.03 16.46 7.79
N LYS A 62 0.70 16.31 7.79
CA LYS A 62 -0.14 16.56 8.97
C LYS A 62 0.18 15.62 10.13
N TYR A 63 0.26 14.31 9.88
CA TYR A 63 0.34 13.31 10.95
C TYR A 63 1.77 12.95 11.35
N LEU A 64 2.70 12.84 10.40
CA LEU A 64 4.09 12.50 10.70
C LEU A 64 5.01 13.72 10.82
N LYS A 65 4.51 14.93 10.55
CA LYS A 65 5.33 16.17 10.52
C LYS A 65 6.54 16.07 9.58
N LYS A 66 6.37 15.34 8.48
CA LYS A 66 7.41 15.12 7.47
C LYS A 66 7.00 15.73 6.14
N ASP A 67 7.90 16.48 5.54
CA ASP A 67 7.75 17.02 4.19
C ASP A 67 8.44 16.06 3.22
N LEU A 68 7.65 15.21 2.57
CA LEU A 68 8.11 14.17 1.66
C LEU A 68 7.67 14.49 0.23
N LYS A 69 8.47 14.09 -0.73
CA LYS A 69 8.16 14.18 -2.16
C LYS A 69 7.82 12.81 -2.71
N ILE A 70 6.90 12.77 -3.67
CA ILE A 70 6.60 11.51 -4.36
C ILE A 70 7.80 11.06 -5.19
N ASN A 71 8.12 9.78 -5.08
CA ASN A 71 9.10 9.12 -5.94
C ASN A 71 8.39 8.30 -7.03
N ASP A 72 7.35 7.56 -6.62
CA ASP A 72 6.56 6.73 -7.52
C ASP A 72 5.18 6.47 -6.89
N ALA A 73 4.13 6.30 -7.70
CA ALA A 73 2.82 5.88 -7.23
C ALA A 73 2.15 4.96 -8.25
N GLN A 74 1.59 3.86 -7.77
CA GLN A 74 1.02 2.82 -8.62
C GLN A 74 -0.31 2.29 -8.07
N ALA A 75 -1.28 2.13 -8.96
CA ALA A 75 -2.48 1.35 -8.69
C ALA A 75 -2.20 -0.13 -9.03
N VAL A 76 -2.47 -1.04 -8.09
CA VAL A 76 -2.04 -2.44 -8.19
C VAL A 76 -3.18 -3.38 -7.89
N THR A 77 -3.32 -4.42 -8.74
CA THR A 77 -4.16 -5.58 -8.50
C THR A 77 -3.34 -6.71 -7.90
N TRP A 78 -3.85 -7.29 -6.82
CA TRP A 78 -3.36 -8.52 -6.22
C TRP A 78 -4.43 -9.58 -6.43
N ASN A 79 -4.25 -10.41 -7.44
CA ASN A 79 -5.14 -11.53 -7.75
C ASN A 79 -4.83 -12.74 -6.85
N GLU A 80 -5.68 -13.77 -6.90
CA GLU A 80 -5.44 -15.02 -6.18
C GLU A 80 -4.03 -15.55 -6.46
N GLU A 81 -3.39 -16.13 -5.45
CA GLU A 81 -1.99 -16.61 -5.40
C GLU A 81 -0.93 -15.50 -5.35
N SER A 82 -1.27 -14.23 -5.58
CA SER A 82 -0.32 -13.12 -5.45
C SER A 82 0.13 -12.93 -4.02
N PHE A 83 1.42 -12.71 -3.82
CA PHE A 83 2.04 -12.39 -2.54
C PHE A 83 3.27 -11.49 -2.73
N SER A 84 3.78 -10.96 -1.65
CA SER A 84 5.10 -10.32 -1.62
C SER A 84 5.85 -10.83 -0.40
N ALA A 85 7.02 -11.42 -0.62
CA ALA A 85 7.91 -11.80 0.46
C ALA A 85 8.34 -10.57 1.27
N LEU A 86 8.78 -10.78 2.50
CA LEU A 86 9.32 -9.71 3.34
C LEU A 86 10.54 -9.07 2.67
N HIS A 87 10.50 -7.76 2.50
CA HIS A 87 11.56 -6.96 1.87
C HIS A 87 11.59 -5.55 2.45
N THR A 88 12.69 -4.84 2.20
CA THR A 88 12.79 -3.39 2.42
C THR A 88 13.04 -2.69 1.10
N HIS A 89 12.86 -1.37 1.07
CA HIS A 89 13.23 -0.54 -0.08
C HIS A 89 14.64 0.06 0.06
N ALA A 90 15.49 -0.54 0.89
CA ALA A 90 16.90 -0.18 1.01
C ALA A 90 17.74 -0.68 -0.17
N GLN A 91 17.24 -1.68 -0.90
CA GLN A 91 17.93 -2.32 -2.02
C GLN A 91 17.03 -2.34 -3.26
N GLY A 92 17.61 -2.11 -4.43
CA GLY A 92 16.96 -2.20 -5.75
C GLY A 92 16.09 -1.01 -6.15
N GLY A 93 16.33 -0.42 -7.29
CA GLY A 93 15.50 0.48 -8.12
C GLY A 93 14.76 1.68 -7.51
N ARG A 94 14.59 1.74 -6.21
CA ARG A 94 13.92 2.83 -5.47
C ARG A 94 14.78 3.32 -4.30
N ASP A 95 16.07 3.46 -4.51
CA ASP A 95 17.10 3.73 -3.50
C ASP A 95 16.84 4.99 -2.66
N ASN A 96 16.10 5.95 -3.21
CA ASN A 96 15.74 7.19 -2.52
C ASN A 96 14.43 7.09 -1.73
N THR A 97 13.72 5.97 -1.81
CA THR A 97 12.47 5.78 -1.05
C THR A 97 12.78 5.62 0.43
N LYS A 98 12.09 6.40 1.25
CA LYS A 98 12.19 6.31 2.71
C LYS A 98 10.89 5.80 3.33
N TYR A 99 9.78 6.39 2.96
CA TYR A 99 8.46 6.02 3.46
C TYR A 99 7.61 5.44 2.34
N ASN A 100 6.74 4.55 2.76
CA ASN A 100 5.67 4.02 1.92
C ASN A 100 4.32 4.35 2.52
N SER A 101 3.34 4.51 1.66
CA SER A 101 1.95 4.47 2.05
C SER A 101 1.15 3.59 1.09
N ILE A 102 0.17 2.90 1.65
CA ILE A 102 -0.72 2.01 0.90
C ILE A 102 -2.15 2.41 1.22
N LEU A 103 -2.92 2.68 0.18
CA LEU A 103 -4.34 2.99 0.28
C LEU A 103 -5.14 1.80 -0.25
N TYR A 104 -5.91 1.17 0.64
CA TYR A 104 -6.68 -0.02 0.32
C TYR A 104 -8.05 0.35 -0.23
N LEU A 105 -8.41 -0.20 -1.39
CA LEU A 105 -9.64 0.14 -2.09
C LEU A 105 -10.78 -0.83 -1.81
N ASN A 106 -10.49 -2.03 -1.32
CA ASN A 106 -11.48 -3.03 -0.95
C ASN A 106 -11.00 -3.90 0.22
N ASP A 107 -11.90 -4.67 0.78
CA ASP A 107 -11.67 -5.60 1.89
C ASP A 107 -12.45 -6.92 1.73
N ASN A 108 -13.09 -7.12 0.57
CA ASN A 108 -13.87 -8.31 0.23
C ASN A 108 -13.02 -9.41 -0.43
N PHE A 109 -11.90 -9.77 0.20
CA PHE A 109 -11.01 -10.85 -0.23
C PHE A 109 -10.50 -11.61 1.01
N GLU A 110 -9.93 -12.79 0.80
CA GLU A 110 -9.29 -13.60 1.84
C GLU A 110 -7.77 -13.62 1.66
N GLY A 111 -7.02 -13.65 2.78
CA GLY A 111 -5.56 -13.49 2.74
C GLY A 111 -5.17 -12.03 2.45
N GLY A 112 -4.06 -11.84 1.74
CA GLY A 112 -3.62 -10.51 1.29
C GLY A 112 -3.37 -9.52 2.42
N GLU A 113 -3.03 -10.01 3.61
CA GLU A 113 -2.72 -9.17 4.78
C GLU A 113 -1.39 -8.44 4.60
N PHE A 114 -1.29 -7.24 5.14
CA PHE A 114 0.00 -6.59 5.35
C PHE A 114 0.72 -7.28 6.51
N ILE A 115 1.95 -7.71 6.29
CA ILE A 115 2.76 -8.43 7.27
C ILE A 115 4.12 -7.77 7.42
N THR A 116 4.71 -7.85 8.63
CA THR A 116 6.06 -7.37 8.91
C THR A 116 6.91 -8.42 9.62
N GLN A 117 8.23 -8.24 9.59
CA GLN A 117 9.15 -9.10 10.33
C GLN A 117 8.94 -8.98 11.85
N GLY A 118 8.55 -7.81 12.35
CA GLY A 118 8.17 -7.59 13.75
C GLY A 118 6.81 -8.17 14.14
N GLU A 119 6.22 -9.02 13.28
CA GLU A 119 4.99 -9.76 13.52
C GLU A 119 3.70 -8.90 13.55
N ILE A 120 3.70 -7.72 12.96
CA ILE A 120 2.45 -7.03 12.65
C ILE A 120 1.75 -7.82 11.53
N ARG A 121 0.50 -8.19 11.77
CA ARG A 121 -0.42 -8.71 10.74
C ARG A 121 -1.65 -7.83 10.73
N MET A 122 -1.91 -7.21 9.59
CA MET A 122 -3.02 -6.27 9.46
C MET A 122 -3.89 -6.66 8.26
N LYS A 123 -5.16 -6.94 8.53
CA LYS A 123 -6.15 -7.10 7.46
C LYS A 123 -6.51 -5.72 6.90
N PRO A 124 -6.36 -5.49 5.59
CA PRO A 124 -6.79 -4.24 4.97
C PRO A 124 -8.27 -3.95 5.18
N LYS A 125 -8.58 -2.68 5.35
CA LYS A 125 -9.97 -2.17 5.36
C LYS A 125 -10.15 -1.20 4.19
N ARG A 126 -11.31 -1.24 3.56
CA ARG A 126 -11.65 -0.33 2.47
C ARG A 126 -11.51 1.13 2.89
N GLY A 127 -10.83 1.93 2.08
CA GLY A 127 -10.60 3.35 2.33
C GLY A 127 -9.52 3.68 3.36
N MET A 128 -8.84 2.67 3.92
CA MET A 128 -7.77 2.85 4.90
C MET A 128 -6.45 3.18 4.20
N LEU A 129 -5.77 4.20 4.72
CA LEU A 129 -4.39 4.55 4.35
C LEU A 129 -3.44 4.05 5.45
N THR A 130 -2.38 3.32 5.06
CA THR A 130 -1.28 2.97 5.95
C THR A 130 -0.02 3.72 5.56
N ILE A 131 0.81 4.07 6.54
CA ILE A 131 2.08 4.78 6.34
C ILE A 131 3.14 4.12 7.22
N PHE A 132 4.31 3.83 6.66
CA PHE A 132 5.41 3.18 7.38
C PHE A 132 6.78 3.52 6.76
N ASP A 133 7.85 3.32 7.53
CA ASP A 133 9.23 3.47 7.03
C ASP A 133 9.65 2.20 6.27
N GLY A 134 9.37 2.18 4.97
CA GLY A 134 9.67 1.04 4.09
C GLY A 134 11.16 0.79 3.84
N ARG A 135 12.03 1.72 4.21
CA ARG A 135 13.48 1.54 4.12
C ARG A 135 14.04 0.70 5.28
N LYS A 136 13.44 0.85 6.46
CA LYS A 136 13.90 0.18 7.68
C LYS A 136 13.12 -1.09 7.99
N MET A 137 11.82 -1.08 7.74
CA MET A 137 10.90 -2.14 8.12
C MET A 137 10.78 -3.19 7.02
N TYR A 138 11.11 -4.43 7.33
CA TYR A 138 10.81 -5.57 6.46
C TYR A 138 9.30 -5.81 6.45
N HIS A 139 8.71 -5.68 5.29
CA HIS A 139 7.27 -5.77 5.09
C HIS A 139 6.93 -6.58 3.84
N GLY A 140 5.72 -7.09 3.79
CA GLY A 140 5.24 -7.91 2.68
C GLY A 140 3.73 -8.02 2.67
N VAL A 141 3.25 -8.87 1.80
CA VAL A 141 1.82 -9.20 1.65
C VAL A 141 1.67 -10.71 1.69
N SER A 142 0.85 -11.22 2.60
CA SER A 142 0.53 -12.65 2.63
C SER A 142 -0.21 -13.06 1.36
N PRO A 143 -0.19 -14.34 0.96
CA PRO A 143 -0.90 -14.79 -0.23
C PRO A 143 -2.38 -14.38 -0.21
N VAL A 144 -2.88 -13.88 -1.35
CA VAL A 144 -4.32 -13.72 -1.58
C VAL A 144 -4.90 -15.10 -1.82
N ILE A 145 -5.82 -15.53 -0.97
CA ILE A 145 -6.40 -16.88 -1.01
C ILE A 145 -7.64 -16.90 -1.91
N LYS A 146 -8.46 -15.85 -1.85
CA LYS A 146 -9.69 -15.75 -2.63
C LYS A 146 -10.03 -14.30 -2.95
N GLY A 147 -10.48 -14.05 -4.16
CA GLY A 147 -10.87 -12.73 -4.65
C GLY A 147 -9.67 -11.89 -5.10
N SER A 148 -9.87 -10.60 -5.27
CA SER A 148 -8.85 -9.65 -5.71
C SER A 148 -8.68 -8.52 -4.69
N ARG A 149 -7.44 -8.18 -4.39
CA ARG A 149 -7.07 -7.07 -3.51
C ARG A 149 -6.60 -5.91 -4.39
N PHE A 150 -7.28 -4.77 -4.30
CA PHE A 150 -6.94 -3.55 -5.01
C PHE A 150 -6.32 -2.53 -4.05
N ALA A 151 -5.17 -1.98 -4.43
CA ALA A 151 -4.46 -1.02 -3.61
C ALA A 151 -3.76 0.04 -4.46
N LEU A 152 -3.57 1.22 -3.87
CA LEU A 152 -2.73 2.28 -4.41
C LEU A 152 -1.50 2.39 -3.53
N ASN A 153 -0.33 2.19 -4.12
CA ASN A 153 0.96 2.22 -3.43
C ASN A 153 1.69 3.52 -3.77
N PHE A 154 2.27 4.15 -2.76
CA PHE A 154 3.03 5.39 -2.90
C PHE A 154 4.40 5.22 -2.26
N TRP A 155 5.44 5.61 -2.98
CA TRP A 155 6.83 5.63 -2.53
C TRP A 155 7.28 7.08 -2.36
N TRP A 156 7.74 7.43 -1.16
CA TRP A 156 8.07 8.78 -0.77
C TRP A 156 9.57 8.92 -0.49
N LYS A 157 10.16 10.01 -0.97
CA LYS A 157 11.55 10.40 -0.70
C LYS A 157 11.60 11.70 0.10
N LYS A 158 12.75 11.97 0.72
CA LYS A 158 13.02 13.26 1.34
C LYS A 158 13.18 14.37 0.30
#